data_cc929875abb2afe4a6746a92dbc62db4
#
_entry.id   cc929875abb2afe4a6746a92dbc62db4
#
_cell.length_a   1.000
_cell.length_b   1.000
_cell.length_c   1.000
_cell.angle_alpha   90.00
_cell.angle_beta   90.00
_cell.angle_gamma   90.00
#
_symmetry.space_group_name_H-M   'P 1'
#
loop_
_entity.id
_entity.type
_entity.pdbx_description
1 polymer ?
#
loop_
_entity_poly.entity_id
_entity_poly.type
_entity_poly.pdbx_seq_one_letter_code
_entity_poly.pdbx_strand_id
1 'polypeptide(L)'
;MVSLSVLCEKDIISISTGQNIGRADDIEFNEKNAKVENLIVFGRPKLFGLLGRGKDVRIPWEDVITVGKDVILINSQDIVTSDKNGKVKVDYD
;
A
#
# COMPACT_ATOMS: atom_id res chain seq x y z
N MET A 1 -16.27 -12.68 2.63
CA MET A 1 -16.06 -11.30 3.12
C MET A 1 -14.85 -11.24 4.01
N VAL A 2 -14.19 -10.09 4.01
CA VAL A 2 -13.00 -9.91 4.83
C VAL A 2 -13.18 -8.62 5.63
N SER A 3 -12.80 -8.68 6.91
CA SER A 3 -12.83 -7.50 7.75
C SER A 3 -11.58 -6.66 7.53
N LEU A 4 -11.63 -5.41 7.96
CA LEU A 4 -10.45 -4.55 7.82
C LEU A 4 -9.27 -5.08 8.61
N SER A 5 -9.51 -5.60 9.80
CA SER A 5 -8.41 -6.12 10.61
C SER A 5 -7.75 -7.31 9.94
N VAL A 6 -8.53 -8.17 9.31
CA VAL A 6 -7.96 -9.32 8.61
C VAL A 6 -7.25 -8.86 7.35
N LEU A 7 -7.82 -7.91 6.64
CA LEU A 7 -7.18 -7.37 5.45
C LEU A 7 -5.79 -6.81 5.77
N CYS A 8 -5.67 -6.13 6.89
CA CYS A 8 -4.40 -5.52 7.27
C CYS A 8 -3.36 -6.54 7.77
N GLU A 9 -3.74 -7.78 7.93
CA GLU A 9 -2.81 -8.83 8.30
C GLU A 9 -2.14 -9.48 7.11
N LYS A 10 -2.61 -9.18 5.91
CA LYS A 10 -2.12 -9.84 4.70
C LYS A 10 -0.94 -9.09 4.12
N ASP A 11 0.01 -9.84 3.58
CA ASP A 11 1.16 -9.23 2.91
C ASP A 11 0.74 -8.70 1.55
N ILE A 12 1.27 -7.56 1.19
CA ILE A 12 0.98 -6.93 -0.10
C ILE A 12 2.13 -7.25 -1.04
N ILE A 13 1.80 -7.89 -2.14
CA ILE A 13 2.80 -8.33 -3.12
C ILE A 13 2.53 -7.63 -4.44
N SER A 14 3.56 -7.00 -4.99
CA SER A 14 3.46 -6.42 -6.31
C SER A 14 3.72 -7.51 -7.34
N ILE A 15 2.76 -7.78 -8.20
CA ILE A 15 2.95 -8.83 -9.18
C ILE A 15 3.90 -8.42 -10.29
N SER A 16 4.05 -7.13 -10.52
CA SER A 16 4.95 -6.67 -11.58
C SER A 16 6.41 -6.78 -11.16
N THR A 17 6.70 -6.65 -9.88
CA THR A 17 8.08 -6.70 -9.40
C THR A 17 8.37 -7.91 -8.54
N GLY A 18 7.32 -8.60 -8.09
CA GLY A 18 7.48 -9.72 -7.17
C GLY A 18 7.85 -9.30 -5.77
N GLN A 19 7.78 -8.02 -5.48
CA GLN A 19 8.25 -7.48 -4.23
C GLN A 19 7.16 -7.53 -3.16
N ASN A 20 7.56 -7.93 -1.96
CA ASN A 20 6.68 -7.87 -0.81
C ASN A 20 6.80 -6.46 -0.22
N ILE A 21 5.71 -5.73 -0.26
CA ILE A 21 5.70 -4.34 0.18
C ILE A 21 5.44 -4.24 1.67
N GLY A 22 4.94 -5.29 2.27
CA GLY A 22 4.58 -5.26 3.67
C GLY A 22 3.09 -5.39 3.83
N ARG A 23 2.59 -4.97 4.97
CA ARG A 23 1.17 -5.07 5.28
C ARG A 23 0.57 -3.69 5.32
N ALA A 24 -0.73 -3.63 5.06
CA ALA A 24 -1.43 -2.38 5.19
C ALA A 24 -1.52 -2.01 6.67
N ASP A 25 -1.08 -0.82 6.99
CA ASP A 25 -1.16 -0.31 8.36
C ASP A 25 -2.41 0.52 8.56
N ASP A 26 -2.97 1.01 7.47
CA ASP A 26 -4.16 1.82 7.52
C ASP A 26 -4.84 1.77 6.17
N ILE A 27 -6.06 2.21 6.15
CA ILE A 27 -6.87 2.24 4.94
C ILE A 27 -7.55 3.59 4.89
N GLU A 28 -7.40 4.26 3.77
CA GLU A 28 -8.10 5.52 3.55
C GLU A 28 -9.34 5.27 2.73
N PHE A 29 -10.42 5.88 3.12
CA PHE A 29 -11.61 5.81 2.30
C PHE A 29 -12.23 7.19 2.19
N ASN A 30 -13.00 7.35 1.12
CA ASN A 30 -13.64 8.62 0.83
C ASN A 30 -14.95 8.66 1.59
N GLU A 31 -15.07 9.58 2.52
CA GLU A 31 -16.24 9.65 3.37
C GLU A 31 -17.47 10.16 2.62
N LYS A 32 -17.29 10.78 1.47
CA LYS A 32 -18.40 11.27 0.68
C LYS A 32 -19.13 10.16 -0.05
N ASN A 33 -18.38 9.18 -0.54
CA ASN A 33 -19.00 8.06 -1.26
C ASN A 33 -18.80 6.73 -0.57
N ALA A 34 -18.13 6.74 0.59
CA ALA A 34 -17.91 5.56 1.43
C ALA A 34 -17.14 4.45 0.71
N LYS A 35 -16.22 4.83 -0.16
CA LYS A 35 -15.41 3.86 -0.88
C LYS A 35 -13.97 3.92 -0.45
N VAL A 36 -13.33 2.75 -0.43
CA VAL A 36 -11.90 2.66 -0.13
C VAL A 36 -11.12 3.31 -1.25
N GLU A 37 -10.17 4.14 -0.89
CA GLU A 37 -9.35 4.85 -1.86
C GLU A 37 -7.93 4.31 -1.90
N ASN A 38 -7.34 4.04 -0.74
CA ASN A 38 -5.95 3.63 -0.67
C ASN A 38 -5.70 2.66 0.46
N LEU A 39 -4.71 1.80 0.26
CA LEU A 39 -4.07 1.08 1.35
C LEU A 39 -2.82 1.86 1.71
N ILE A 40 -2.57 2.00 3.00
CA ILE A 40 -1.42 2.76 3.48
C ILE A 40 -0.45 1.82 4.17
N VAL A 41 0.80 1.87 3.76
CA VAL A 41 1.87 1.15 4.42
C VAL A 41 2.77 2.20 5.05
N PHE A 42 2.85 2.18 6.38
CA PHE A 42 3.65 3.19 7.08
C PHE A 42 5.12 2.97 6.80
N GLY A 43 5.83 4.07 6.67
CA GLY A 43 7.25 4.02 6.43
C GLY A 43 7.99 3.43 7.61
N ARG A 44 8.86 2.48 7.32
CA ARG A 44 9.70 1.84 8.32
C ARG A 44 11.10 1.82 7.79
N PRO A 45 12.08 1.93 8.67
CA PRO A 45 13.48 1.99 8.23
C PRO A 45 13.89 0.81 7.37
N LYS A 46 13.31 -0.35 7.59
CA LYS A 46 13.72 -1.54 6.85
C LYS A 46 12.89 -1.78 5.62
N LEU A 47 11.81 -1.06 5.47
CA LEU A 47 10.91 -1.29 4.36
C LEU A 47 11.58 -0.79 3.11
N PHE A 48 11.79 -1.70 2.17
CA PHE A 48 12.45 -1.42 0.90
C PHE A 48 13.92 -1.10 0.98
N GLY A 49 14.39 -0.56 2.07
CA GLY A 49 15.77 -0.14 2.17
C GLY A 49 16.09 1.08 1.33
N LEU A 50 15.22 1.44 0.42
CA LEU A 50 15.45 2.55 -0.47
C LEU A 50 14.65 3.76 -0.13
N LEU A 51 13.47 3.53 0.41
CA LEU A 51 12.52 4.61 0.59
C LEU A 51 12.87 5.53 1.72
N GLY A 52 13.94 5.24 2.39
CA GLY A 52 14.32 6.01 3.51
C GLY A 52 13.33 5.82 4.60
N ARG A 53 13.34 6.68 5.53
CA ARG A 53 12.59 6.50 6.71
C ARG A 53 11.43 7.43 6.77
N GLY A 54 10.35 6.97 7.30
CA GLY A 54 9.25 7.81 7.65
C GLY A 54 8.29 8.17 6.56
N LYS A 55 8.49 7.64 5.38
CA LYS A 55 7.57 7.93 4.29
C LYS A 55 6.54 6.82 4.16
N ASP A 56 5.28 7.21 4.11
CA ASP A 56 4.21 6.27 3.94
C ASP A 56 4.03 5.95 2.46
N VAL A 57 3.66 4.73 2.20
CA VAL A 57 3.36 4.30 0.84
C VAL A 57 1.85 4.21 0.70
N ARG A 58 1.32 4.88 -0.31
CA ARG A 58 -0.10 4.82 -0.64
C ARG A 58 -0.28 3.97 -1.88
N ILE A 59 -1.15 3.00 -1.76
CA ILE A 59 -1.45 2.09 -2.85
C ILE A 59 -2.91 2.29 -3.21
N PRO A 60 -3.20 2.84 -4.39
CA PRO A 60 -4.58 3.06 -4.79
C PRO A 60 -5.35 1.74 -4.79
N TRP A 61 -6.55 1.79 -4.28
CA TRP A 61 -7.38 0.59 -4.23
C TRP A 61 -7.63 0.00 -5.61
N GLU A 62 -7.67 0.85 -6.62
CA GLU A 62 -7.88 0.38 -7.98
C GLU A 62 -6.72 -0.48 -8.49
N ASP A 63 -5.57 -0.42 -7.83
CA ASP A 63 -4.44 -1.27 -8.19
C ASP A 63 -4.50 -2.64 -7.55
N VAL A 64 -5.45 -2.86 -6.66
CA VAL A 64 -5.61 -4.16 -6.02
C VAL A 64 -6.26 -5.11 -7.01
N ILE A 65 -5.57 -6.21 -7.28
CA ILE A 65 -6.06 -7.21 -8.23
C ILE A 65 -6.88 -8.25 -7.53
N THR A 66 -6.35 -8.74 -6.43
CA THR A 66 -6.94 -9.87 -5.72
C THR A 66 -6.60 -9.79 -4.25
N VAL A 67 -7.57 -10.12 -3.43
CA VAL A 67 -7.35 -10.29 -2.01
C VAL A 67 -7.41 -11.79 -1.76
N GLY A 68 -6.23 -12.37 -1.53
CA GLY A 68 -6.14 -13.79 -1.29
C GLY A 68 -6.26 -14.12 0.18
N LYS A 69 -5.99 -15.37 0.50
CA LYS A 69 -6.07 -15.83 1.87
C LYS A 69 -5.03 -15.17 2.75
N ASP A 70 -3.81 -15.09 2.26
CA ASP A 70 -2.69 -14.56 3.04
C ASP A 70 -2.02 -13.35 2.42
N VAL A 71 -2.40 -13.01 1.21
CA VAL A 71 -1.74 -11.93 0.47
C VAL A 71 -2.75 -11.06 -0.23
N ILE A 72 -2.33 -9.84 -0.53
CA ILE A 72 -3.04 -8.93 -1.39
C ILE A 72 -2.14 -8.71 -2.60
N LEU A 73 -2.64 -9.03 -3.78
CA LEU A 73 -1.87 -8.84 -5.00
C LEU A 73 -2.23 -7.51 -5.62
N ILE A 74 -1.22 -6.73 -5.93
CA ILE A 74 -1.43 -5.43 -6.54
C ILE A 74 -0.69 -5.36 -7.87
N ASN A 75 -1.19 -4.54 -8.75
CA ASN A 75 -0.58 -4.31 -10.04
C ASN A 75 -0.06 -2.88 -10.07
N SER A 76 0.91 -2.60 -9.21
CA SER A 76 1.47 -1.27 -9.11
C SER A 76 2.93 -1.35 -9.49
N GLN A 77 3.29 -0.71 -10.57
CA GLN A 77 4.67 -0.67 -11.00
C GLN A 77 5.41 0.42 -10.27
N ASP A 78 4.69 1.47 -9.94
CA ASP A 78 5.25 2.61 -9.27
C ASP A 78 4.72 2.65 -7.86
N ILE A 79 5.61 2.86 -6.92
CA ILE A 79 5.21 3.01 -5.55
C ILE A 79 5.11 4.49 -5.25
N VAL A 80 3.93 4.91 -4.84
CA VAL A 80 3.68 6.31 -4.55
C VAL A 80 3.93 6.56 -3.08
N THR A 81 4.84 7.49 -2.79
CA THR A 81 5.13 7.84 -1.41
C THR A 81 4.73 9.30 -1.20
N SER A 82 4.26 9.60 0.01
CA SER A 82 3.99 10.98 0.35
C SER A 82 4.91 11.39 1.48
N ASP A 83 5.44 12.59 1.37
CA ASP A 83 6.32 13.09 2.39
C ASP A 83 5.53 13.98 3.36
N LYS A 84 6.26 14.62 4.26
CA LYS A 84 5.63 15.43 5.29
C LYS A 84 4.87 16.62 4.75
N ASN A 85 5.21 17.06 3.58
CA ASN A 85 4.57 18.23 2.99
C ASN A 85 3.37 17.87 2.17
N GLY A 86 3.02 16.60 2.17
CA GLY A 86 1.89 16.15 1.39
C GLY A 86 2.20 15.98 -0.07
N LYS A 87 3.42 16.21 -0.46
CA LYS A 87 3.79 15.97 -1.84
C LYS A 87 3.88 14.50 -2.11
N VAL A 88 3.47 14.12 -3.29
CA VAL A 88 3.50 12.74 -3.70
C VAL A 88 4.66 12.54 -4.63
N LYS A 89 5.44 11.52 -4.34
CA LYS A 89 6.58 11.19 -5.14
C LYS A 89 6.43 9.79 -5.64
N VAL A 90 6.69 9.58 -6.91
CA VAL A 90 6.61 8.25 -7.50
C VAL A 90 8.01 7.70 -7.62
N ASP A 91 8.24 6.53 -7.01
CA ASP A 91 9.53 5.85 -7.10
C ASP A 91 9.43 4.71 -8.07
N TYR A 92 10.33 4.68 -9.00
CA TYR A 92 10.42 3.60 -9.93
C TYR A 92 11.61 2.78 -9.54
N ASP A 93 11.57 1.63 -9.64
CA ASP A 93 12.64 0.81 -9.36
C ASP A 93 13.62 0.87 -10.07
#